data_5e710ead1a49850190c0dc648c0ca373
#
_entry.id   5e710ead1a49850190c0dc648c0ca373
#
_cell.length_a   1.000
_cell.length_b   1.000
_cell.length_c   1.000
_cell.angle_alpha   90.00
_cell.angle_beta   90.00
_cell.angle_gamma   90.00
#
_symmetry.space_group_name_H-M   'P 1'
#
loop_
_entity.id
_entity.type
_entity.pdbx_description
1 polymer ?
#
loop_
_entity_poly.entity_id
_entity_poly.type
_entity_poly.pdbx_seq_one_letter_code
_entity_poly.pdbx_strand_id
1 'polypeptide(L)'
;MRGLTVLTLGVGVALTVGAYGQAVSPAPSTSPLQVLLVGGGPEPNLNQAAIESNIRYLSHLMPSNANVTTLFANGSLTTPTVLARAAVTQNDAANMLYSTIQDHVVMEPSDSFRKPQLPGGVSGAATSSVFRAKLQALGDNYRAGTAAGPLLLYFTGHGGPTNREYSNNIYAMWRPSPPLSVTDFATDLRVIPRNVPVYVVMVQCFSGGFANLIFKGGEEGAPVTDRPLAGFFASTSSTEAAGCTAAIDEKYYPDFTSFFFSALTGRNRVGQKVTGADFRHDGKITMAEAYDYTIANDPTIDIPTCTSDMFLRRFVPDRDSDVFMLPRILVKSWATPGQLAALNILERKIGFHGKHPVTALYNMMTTLKSPTMPVIGVRKTVKRFDGLASNEFQMLRHRFPGLTSKNDARRRSATARAVAWIEKNYHDSALQAVLRASHEGDNLQETAAEQFALRVRYLRLFKSIFLAHKLMQTGEPDVQARFAELMKAEDSTPLPPAAGWAEPQTATLTR
;
A
#
# COMPACT_ATOMS: atom_id res chain seq x y z
N MET A 1 -17.71 4.36 77.46
CA MET A 1 -17.90 3.70 76.16
C MET A 1 -18.59 4.69 75.25
N ARG A 2 -17.84 5.35 74.39
CA ARG A 2 -18.38 6.27 73.36
C ARG A 2 -18.02 5.65 72.02
N GLY A 3 -19.04 5.27 71.25
CA GLY A 3 -18.90 4.71 69.93
C GLY A 3 -18.55 5.80 68.90
N LEU A 4 -17.53 5.55 68.11
CA LEU A 4 -17.11 6.39 67.00
C LEU A 4 -17.78 5.86 65.71
N THR A 5 -18.69 6.64 65.16
CA THR A 5 -19.35 6.36 63.86
C THR A 5 -18.45 6.94 62.76
N VAL A 6 -17.91 6.07 61.93
CA VAL A 6 -17.13 6.47 60.73
C VAL A 6 -18.12 6.63 59.59
N LEU A 7 -18.25 7.89 59.11
CA LEU A 7 -18.98 8.20 57.90
C LEU A 7 -18.04 7.99 56.69
N THR A 8 -18.29 6.99 55.87
CA THR A 8 -17.64 6.82 54.56
C THR A 8 -18.40 7.66 53.51
N LEU A 9 -17.81 8.76 53.08
CA LEU A 9 -18.25 9.48 51.87
C LEU A 9 -17.77 8.70 50.64
N GLY A 10 -18.69 8.02 49.97
CA GLY A 10 -18.48 7.47 48.66
C GLY A 10 -18.58 8.56 47.60
N VAL A 11 -17.43 9.02 47.04
CA VAL A 11 -17.41 9.86 45.82
C VAL A 11 -17.67 8.93 44.62
N GLY A 12 -18.90 8.87 44.19
CA GLY A 12 -19.28 8.25 42.92
C GLY A 12 -18.81 9.13 41.76
N VAL A 13 -17.70 8.80 41.13
CA VAL A 13 -17.32 9.35 39.85
C VAL A 13 -18.21 8.67 38.81
N ALA A 14 -19.25 9.35 38.38
CA ALA A 14 -20.02 8.96 37.19
C ALA A 14 -19.13 9.17 35.96
N LEU A 15 -18.55 8.08 35.47
CA LEU A 15 -17.94 8.04 34.14
C LEU A 15 -19.06 8.20 33.11
N THR A 16 -19.31 9.42 32.68
CA THR A 16 -20.06 9.67 31.44
C THR A 16 -19.20 9.15 30.30
N VAL A 17 -19.50 7.94 29.85
CA VAL A 17 -19.06 7.44 28.54
C VAL A 17 -19.72 8.38 27.54
N GLY A 18 -18.95 9.33 27.01
CA GLY A 18 -19.38 10.15 25.90
C GLY A 18 -19.64 9.22 24.71
N ALA A 19 -20.91 8.87 24.50
CA ALA A 19 -21.35 8.21 23.30
C ALA A 19 -20.92 9.13 22.15
N TYR A 20 -19.97 8.69 21.34
CA TYR A 20 -19.80 9.22 20.00
C TYR A 20 -21.17 9.08 19.34
N GLY A 21 -21.88 10.21 19.17
CA GLY A 21 -23.15 10.22 18.49
C GLY A 21 -22.98 9.49 17.18
N GLN A 22 -23.76 8.44 16.97
CA GLN A 22 -23.77 7.71 15.71
C GLN A 22 -23.98 8.72 14.60
N ALA A 23 -22.90 9.09 13.91
CA ALA A 23 -22.99 9.87 12.69
C ALA A 23 -23.80 9.01 11.71
N VAL A 24 -25.03 9.44 11.45
CA VAL A 24 -25.88 8.81 10.42
C VAL A 24 -25.07 8.89 9.13
N SER A 25 -24.56 7.74 8.68
CA SER A 25 -23.90 7.65 7.37
C SER A 25 -24.83 8.26 6.32
N PRO A 26 -24.38 9.18 5.47
CA PRO A 26 -25.22 9.73 4.42
C PRO A 26 -25.78 8.56 3.60
N ALA A 27 -27.06 8.61 3.28
CA ALA A 27 -27.69 7.63 2.40
C ALA A 27 -26.86 7.49 1.13
N PRO A 28 -26.69 6.27 0.59
CA PRO A 28 -25.92 6.07 -0.63
C PRO A 28 -26.46 7.02 -1.70
N SER A 29 -25.59 7.83 -2.29
CA SER A 29 -25.94 8.73 -3.37
C SER A 29 -26.52 7.91 -4.52
N THR A 30 -27.73 8.22 -4.95
CA THR A 30 -28.34 7.61 -6.15
C THR A 30 -27.66 8.08 -7.44
N SER A 31 -26.83 9.10 -7.33
CA SER A 31 -26.06 9.67 -8.44
C SER A 31 -24.85 8.82 -8.79
N PRO A 32 -24.54 8.64 -10.09
CA PRO A 32 -23.41 7.83 -10.54
C PRO A 32 -22.09 8.30 -9.98
N LEU A 33 -21.28 7.35 -9.47
CA LEU A 33 -19.90 7.60 -9.06
C LEU A 33 -19.07 8.06 -10.27
N GLN A 34 -18.35 9.15 -10.15
CA GLN A 34 -17.36 9.58 -11.13
C GLN A 34 -16.01 9.00 -10.73
N VAL A 35 -15.31 8.34 -11.65
CA VAL A 35 -14.05 7.63 -11.34
C VAL A 35 -12.97 8.03 -12.34
N LEU A 36 -11.82 8.45 -11.84
CA LEU A 36 -10.62 8.66 -12.64
C LEU A 36 -9.52 7.74 -12.14
N LEU A 37 -9.21 6.72 -12.92
CA LEU A 37 -8.12 5.78 -12.68
C LEU A 37 -6.87 6.28 -13.43
N VAL A 38 -5.78 6.46 -12.72
CA VAL A 38 -4.49 6.88 -13.28
C VAL A 38 -3.45 5.82 -12.96
N GLY A 39 -2.88 5.20 -13.99
CA GLY A 39 -1.90 4.14 -13.84
C GLY A 39 -0.79 4.19 -14.85
N GLY A 40 0.32 3.56 -14.51
CA GLY A 40 1.50 3.45 -15.35
C GLY A 40 2.75 4.00 -14.69
N GLY A 41 3.90 3.47 -15.10
CA GLY A 41 5.19 4.06 -14.77
C GLY A 41 5.52 5.24 -15.67
N PRO A 42 6.64 5.95 -15.42
CA PRO A 42 7.05 7.07 -16.26
C PRO A 42 7.59 6.66 -17.64
N GLU A 43 7.94 5.40 -17.82
CA GLU A 43 8.49 4.81 -19.03
C GLU A 43 8.31 3.28 -19.02
N PRO A 44 8.48 2.56 -20.15
CA PRO A 44 8.15 1.13 -20.23
C PRO A 44 8.85 0.24 -19.19
N ASN A 45 10.14 0.46 -18.93
CA ASN A 45 10.92 -0.32 -17.94
C ASN A 45 10.52 -0.06 -16.48
N LEU A 46 9.70 0.95 -16.23
CA LEU A 46 9.11 1.27 -14.93
C LEU A 46 7.58 1.12 -14.95
N ASN A 47 7.01 0.47 -15.96
CA ASN A 47 5.58 0.22 -16.06
C ASN A 47 5.28 -1.27 -15.88
N GLN A 48 5.47 -1.76 -14.65
CA GLN A 48 5.36 -3.16 -14.29
C GLN A 48 3.90 -3.69 -14.39
N ALA A 49 3.78 -4.99 -14.61
CA ALA A 49 2.50 -5.70 -14.77
C ALA A 49 1.55 -5.51 -13.58
N ALA A 50 2.08 -5.37 -12.36
CA ALA A 50 1.26 -5.13 -11.16
C ALA A 50 0.51 -3.78 -11.22
N ILE A 51 1.12 -2.74 -11.80
CA ILE A 51 0.48 -1.42 -11.97
C ILE A 51 -0.74 -1.53 -12.89
N GLU A 52 -0.60 -2.25 -14.01
CA GLU A 52 -1.71 -2.53 -14.91
C GLU A 52 -2.80 -3.38 -14.23
N SER A 53 -2.40 -4.40 -13.47
CA SER A 53 -3.31 -5.25 -12.73
C SER A 53 -4.15 -4.45 -11.71
N ASN A 54 -3.57 -3.44 -11.07
CA ASN A 54 -4.30 -2.55 -10.18
C ASN A 54 -5.44 -1.82 -10.92
N ILE A 55 -5.16 -1.26 -12.10
CA ILE A 55 -6.18 -0.61 -12.93
C ILE A 55 -7.27 -1.61 -13.37
N ARG A 56 -6.88 -2.80 -13.81
CA ARG A 56 -7.81 -3.85 -14.22
C ARG A 56 -8.71 -4.28 -13.05
N TYR A 57 -8.13 -4.54 -11.89
CA TYR A 57 -8.86 -4.93 -10.69
C TYR A 57 -9.90 -3.87 -10.31
N LEU A 58 -9.50 -2.60 -10.22
CA LEU A 58 -10.45 -1.53 -9.90
C LEU A 58 -11.53 -1.38 -10.96
N SER A 59 -11.19 -1.47 -12.24
CA SER A 59 -12.19 -1.40 -13.33
C SER A 59 -13.28 -2.44 -13.16
N HIS A 60 -12.95 -3.64 -12.70
CA HIS A 60 -13.92 -4.71 -12.43
C HIS A 60 -14.77 -4.46 -11.18
N LEU A 61 -14.27 -3.71 -10.21
CA LEU A 61 -14.97 -3.40 -8.95
C LEU A 61 -15.96 -2.25 -9.10
N MET A 62 -15.86 -1.46 -10.17
CA MET A 62 -16.73 -0.29 -10.33
C MET A 62 -18.18 -0.72 -10.61
N PRO A 63 -19.15 -0.03 -9.96
CA PRO A 63 -20.57 -0.25 -10.27
C PRO A 63 -20.86 -0.01 -11.75
N SER A 64 -21.80 -0.76 -12.32
CA SER A 64 -22.16 -0.68 -13.74
C SER A 64 -22.66 0.72 -14.17
N ASN A 65 -23.15 1.52 -13.24
CA ASN A 65 -23.57 2.90 -13.46
C ASN A 65 -22.48 3.94 -13.18
N ALA A 66 -21.26 3.52 -12.79
CA ALA A 66 -20.15 4.44 -12.58
C ALA A 66 -19.61 4.97 -13.92
N ASN A 67 -19.24 6.24 -13.95
CA ASN A 67 -18.57 6.86 -15.07
C ASN A 67 -17.06 6.74 -14.89
N VAL A 68 -16.43 5.74 -15.53
CA VAL A 68 -15.01 5.43 -15.37
C VAL A 68 -14.20 6.02 -16.51
N THR A 69 -13.20 6.82 -16.15
CA THR A 69 -12.17 7.35 -17.06
C THR A 69 -10.83 6.73 -16.67
N THR A 70 -10.14 6.06 -17.60
CA THR A 70 -8.85 5.41 -17.35
C THR A 70 -7.74 6.09 -18.12
N LEU A 71 -6.71 6.57 -17.42
CA LEU A 71 -5.45 7.06 -17.99
C LEU A 71 -4.37 6.03 -17.69
N PHE A 72 -3.70 5.52 -18.73
CA PHE A 72 -2.68 4.50 -18.54
C PHE A 72 -1.49 4.68 -19.46
N ALA A 73 -0.28 4.68 -18.88
CA ALA A 73 0.99 4.74 -19.59
C ALA A 73 0.96 5.80 -20.73
N ASN A 74 1.31 5.42 -21.97
CA ASN A 74 1.29 6.30 -23.15
C ASN A 74 -0.12 6.46 -23.79
N GLY A 75 -1.16 5.86 -23.22
CA GLY A 75 -2.53 5.93 -23.77
C GLY A 75 -2.81 4.96 -24.92
N SER A 76 -1.91 4.04 -25.23
CA SER A 76 -2.05 3.07 -26.33
C SER A 76 -2.22 1.65 -25.81
N LEU A 77 -3.21 0.92 -26.33
CA LEU A 77 -3.38 -0.52 -26.08
C LEU A 77 -2.59 -1.38 -27.08
N THR A 78 -1.99 -0.79 -28.11
CA THR A 78 -1.30 -1.54 -29.17
C THR A 78 0.22 -1.45 -29.08
N THR A 79 0.75 -0.51 -28.30
CA THR A 79 2.19 -0.33 -28.07
C THR A 79 2.63 -1.18 -26.87
N PRO A 80 3.69 -2.01 -27.00
CA PRO A 80 4.23 -2.77 -25.87
C PRO A 80 4.88 -1.83 -24.84
N THR A 81 4.17 -1.54 -23.76
CA THR A 81 4.62 -0.62 -22.71
C THR A 81 4.62 -1.24 -21.34
N VAL A 82 4.06 -2.44 -21.17
CA VAL A 82 3.98 -3.13 -19.87
C VAL A 82 5.15 -4.09 -19.72
N LEU A 83 5.96 -3.86 -18.68
CA LEU A 83 7.04 -4.76 -18.27
C LEU A 83 6.44 -5.96 -17.56
N ALA A 84 6.58 -7.15 -18.14
CA ALA A 84 6.03 -8.39 -17.61
C ALA A 84 7.10 -9.47 -17.55
N ARG A 85 7.10 -10.22 -16.45
CA ARG A 85 8.01 -11.35 -16.27
C ARG A 85 7.48 -12.55 -17.03
N ALA A 86 8.32 -13.12 -17.90
CA ALA A 86 7.95 -14.30 -18.65
C ALA A 86 7.79 -15.52 -17.71
N ALA A 87 6.99 -16.49 -18.13
CA ALA A 87 6.96 -17.79 -17.47
C ALA A 87 8.34 -18.47 -17.62
N VAL A 88 8.90 -18.96 -16.52
CA VAL A 88 10.24 -19.59 -16.50
C VAL A 88 10.14 -20.97 -17.12
N THR A 89 10.85 -21.21 -18.22
CA THR A 89 11.03 -22.54 -18.76
C THR A 89 12.06 -23.32 -17.92
N GLN A 90 12.10 -24.65 -18.05
CA GLN A 90 13.11 -25.45 -17.34
C GLN A 90 14.55 -25.10 -17.76
N ASN A 91 14.75 -24.74 -19.03
CA ASN A 91 16.06 -24.27 -19.51
C ASN A 91 16.43 -22.90 -18.93
N ASP A 92 15.46 -21.98 -18.80
CA ASP A 92 15.69 -20.70 -18.14
C ASP A 92 16.04 -20.89 -16.66
N ALA A 93 15.34 -21.79 -15.97
CA ALA A 93 15.63 -22.14 -14.58
C ALA A 93 17.07 -22.67 -14.42
N ALA A 94 17.54 -23.49 -15.34
CA ALA A 94 18.90 -24.01 -15.35
C ALA A 94 19.96 -22.93 -15.61
N ASN A 95 19.69 -22.01 -16.54
CA ASN A 95 20.55 -20.85 -16.80
C ASN A 95 20.62 -19.92 -15.58
N MET A 96 19.49 -19.62 -14.97
CA MET A 96 19.43 -18.80 -13.75
C MET A 96 20.22 -19.44 -12.61
N LEU A 97 20.03 -20.75 -12.37
CA LEU A 97 20.77 -21.47 -11.34
C LEU A 97 22.27 -21.49 -11.62
N TYR A 98 22.69 -21.68 -12.89
CA TYR A 98 24.09 -21.58 -13.26
C TYR A 98 24.68 -20.20 -12.92
N SER A 99 23.99 -19.10 -13.30
CA SER A 99 24.44 -17.74 -13.00
C SER A 99 24.44 -17.48 -11.50
N THR A 100 23.43 -17.95 -10.77
CA THR A 100 23.37 -17.86 -9.29
C THR A 100 24.59 -18.54 -8.64
N ILE A 101 24.98 -19.73 -9.14
CA ILE A 101 26.14 -20.46 -8.65
C ILE A 101 27.46 -19.77 -9.02
N GLN A 102 27.54 -19.19 -10.24
CA GLN A 102 28.76 -18.54 -10.73
C GLN A 102 28.99 -17.17 -10.06
N ASP A 103 27.97 -16.36 -9.99
CA ASP A 103 28.05 -14.93 -9.63
C ASP A 103 27.70 -14.68 -8.16
N HIS A 104 27.23 -15.71 -7.45
CA HIS A 104 26.75 -15.63 -6.05
C HIS A 104 25.63 -14.60 -5.87
N VAL A 105 24.83 -14.39 -6.91
CA VAL A 105 23.68 -13.47 -6.94
C VAL A 105 22.45 -14.23 -7.43
N VAL A 106 21.32 -14.03 -6.76
CA VAL A 106 20.04 -14.60 -7.20
C VAL A 106 19.68 -13.99 -8.55
N MET A 107 19.51 -14.82 -9.56
CA MET A 107 19.08 -14.38 -10.88
C MET A 107 17.58 -14.49 -11.01
N GLU A 108 16.96 -13.39 -11.44
CA GLU A 108 15.53 -13.34 -11.71
C GLU A 108 15.22 -13.64 -13.19
N PRO A 109 14.01 -14.18 -13.49
CA PRO A 109 13.59 -14.38 -14.86
C PRO A 109 13.65 -13.09 -15.69
N SER A 110 13.94 -13.20 -16.95
CA SER A 110 13.99 -12.06 -17.86
C SER A 110 12.62 -11.41 -17.99
N ASP A 111 12.59 -10.11 -17.83
CA ASP A 111 11.41 -9.30 -18.08
C ASP A 111 11.30 -8.99 -19.60
N SER A 112 10.07 -8.87 -20.08
CA SER A 112 9.78 -8.53 -21.46
C SER A 112 8.66 -7.49 -21.54
N PHE A 113 8.60 -6.77 -22.66
CA PHE A 113 7.53 -5.81 -22.89
C PHE A 113 6.35 -6.45 -23.62
N ARG A 114 5.15 -6.24 -23.09
CA ARG A 114 3.91 -6.62 -23.73
C ARG A 114 2.94 -5.45 -23.88
N LYS A 115 1.93 -5.63 -24.73
CA LYS A 115 0.82 -4.69 -24.88
C LYS A 115 -0.02 -4.67 -23.61
N PRO A 116 -0.61 -3.50 -23.24
CA PRO A 116 -1.54 -3.42 -22.13
C PRO A 116 -2.78 -4.31 -22.32
N GLN A 117 -3.23 -4.91 -21.23
CA GLN A 117 -4.42 -5.78 -21.18
C GLN A 117 -5.48 -5.14 -20.26
N LEU A 118 -6.14 -4.10 -20.75
CA LEU A 118 -7.18 -3.35 -20.04
C LEU A 118 -8.51 -3.47 -20.78
N PRO A 119 -9.36 -4.44 -20.41
CA PRO A 119 -10.64 -4.72 -21.11
C PRO A 119 -11.58 -3.52 -21.16
N GLY A 120 -11.54 -2.64 -20.14
CA GLY A 120 -12.33 -1.40 -20.10
C GLY A 120 -11.81 -0.29 -21.03
N GLY A 121 -10.70 -0.53 -21.75
CA GLY A 121 -10.08 0.47 -22.60
C GLY A 121 -9.25 1.52 -21.82
N VAL A 122 -8.69 2.46 -22.60
CA VAL A 122 -7.90 3.59 -22.08
C VAL A 122 -8.45 4.87 -22.67
N SER A 123 -8.72 5.86 -21.82
CA SER A 123 -9.27 7.16 -22.22
C SER A 123 -8.20 8.19 -22.58
N GLY A 124 -6.92 7.85 -22.39
CA GLY A 124 -5.77 8.70 -22.70
C GLY A 124 -4.50 8.29 -21.98
N ALA A 125 -3.42 9.01 -22.28
CA ALA A 125 -2.13 8.81 -21.63
C ALA A 125 -2.15 9.31 -20.17
N ALA A 126 -1.36 8.68 -19.29
CA ALA A 126 -1.16 9.11 -17.91
C ALA A 126 -0.14 10.27 -17.87
N THR A 127 -0.44 11.38 -18.54
CA THR A 127 0.35 12.61 -18.56
C THR A 127 -0.35 13.73 -17.80
N SER A 128 0.41 14.69 -17.27
CA SER A 128 -0.15 15.82 -16.51
C SER A 128 -1.13 16.65 -17.34
N SER A 129 -0.87 16.83 -18.64
CA SER A 129 -1.77 17.58 -19.53
C SER A 129 -3.10 16.87 -19.77
N VAL A 130 -3.06 15.56 -20.03
CA VAL A 130 -4.29 14.76 -20.22
C VAL A 130 -5.07 14.64 -18.91
N PHE A 131 -4.38 14.43 -17.78
CA PHE A 131 -5.00 14.42 -16.47
C PHE A 131 -5.76 15.72 -16.18
N ARG A 132 -5.11 16.88 -16.36
CA ARG A 132 -5.72 18.19 -16.18
C ARG A 132 -6.92 18.40 -17.11
N ALA A 133 -6.80 18.02 -18.39
CA ALA A 133 -7.90 18.13 -19.34
C ALA A 133 -9.12 17.28 -18.93
N LYS A 134 -8.89 16.04 -18.45
CA LYS A 134 -9.97 15.19 -17.96
C LYS A 134 -10.62 15.72 -16.68
N LEU A 135 -9.81 16.24 -15.78
CA LEU A 135 -10.30 16.83 -14.53
C LEU A 135 -11.10 18.12 -14.80
N GLN A 136 -10.62 18.95 -15.75
CA GLN A 136 -11.35 20.15 -16.20
C GLN A 136 -12.70 19.77 -16.80
N ALA A 137 -12.76 18.79 -17.70
CA ALA A 137 -13.99 18.31 -18.31
C ALA A 137 -14.98 17.77 -17.24
N LEU A 138 -14.50 17.06 -16.23
CA LEU A 138 -15.33 16.63 -15.10
C LEU A 138 -15.87 17.83 -14.33
N GLY A 139 -15.05 18.85 -14.06
CA GLY A 139 -15.47 20.08 -13.41
C GLY A 139 -16.54 20.83 -14.20
N ASP A 140 -16.41 20.88 -15.52
CA ASP A 140 -17.40 21.47 -16.42
C ASP A 140 -18.71 20.68 -16.41
N ASN A 141 -18.65 19.34 -16.44
CA ASN A 141 -19.82 18.48 -16.35
C ASN A 141 -20.55 18.62 -15.01
N TYR A 142 -19.84 18.76 -13.89
CA TYR A 142 -20.47 19.04 -12.59
C TYR A 142 -21.17 20.41 -12.59
N ARG A 143 -20.56 21.44 -13.17
CA ARG A 143 -21.19 22.77 -13.27
C ARG A 143 -22.41 22.79 -14.19
N ALA A 144 -22.35 22.02 -15.27
CA ALA A 144 -23.46 21.87 -16.22
C ALA A 144 -24.58 20.94 -15.70
N GLY A 145 -24.39 20.25 -14.57
CA GLY A 145 -25.34 19.28 -14.03
C GLY A 145 -25.41 17.96 -14.83
N THR A 146 -24.47 17.72 -15.75
CA THR A 146 -24.38 16.45 -16.52
C THR A 146 -23.55 15.39 -15.78
N ALA A 147 -22.78 15.77 -14.75
CA ALA A 147 -22.19 14.88 -13.78
C ALA A 147 -22.76 15.18 -12.39
N ALA A 148 -22.94 14.13 -11.59
CA ALA A 148 -23.40 14.21 -10.23
C ALA A 148 -22.72 13.10 -9.39
N GLY A 149 -22.91 13.15 -8.07
CA GLY A 149 -22.33 12.18 -7.16
C GLY A 149 -20.87 12.48 -6.80
N PRO A 150 -20.24 11.61 -6.01
CA PRO A 150 -18.86 11.77 -5.58
C PRO A 150 -17.84 11.47 -6.68
N LEU A 151 -16.61 11.96 -6.49
CA LEU A 151 -15.46 11.71 -7.35
C LEU A 151 -14.43 10.81 -6.64
N LEU A 152 -14.13 9.66 -7.22
CA LEU A 152 -13.02 8.79 -6.81
C LEU A 152 -11.83 8.98 -7.74
N LEU A 153 -10.70 9.34 -7.18
CA LEU A 153 -9.42 9.48 -7.86
C LEU A 153 -8.48 8.37 -7.33
N TYR A 154 -8.05 7.49 -8.21
CA TYR A 154 -7.14 6.41 -7.86
C TYR A 154 -5.85 6.50 -8.66
N PHE A 155 -4.70 6.35 -7.99
CA PHE A 155 -3.38 6.42 -8.61
C PHE A 155 -2.53 5.20 -8.24
N THR A 156 -1.96 4.56 -9.25
CA THR A 156 -1.03 3.43 -9.11
C THR A 156 0.15 3.58 -10.06
N GLY A 157 1.37 3.46 -9.55
CA GLY A 157 2.59 3.70 -10.31
C GLY A 157 3.76 4.02 -9.40
N HIS A 158 4.61 4.94 -9.79
CA HIS A 158 5.76 5.37 -9.01
C HIS A 158 5.58 6.75 -8.40
N GLY A 159 6.22 6.94 -7.26
CA GLY A 159 6.27 8.23 -6.57
C GLY A 159 7.64 8.47 -5.94
N GLY A 160 7.89 9.71 -5.58
CA GLY A 160 9.13 10.09 -4.94
C GLY A 160 9.03 11.39 -4.18
N PRO A 161 10.05 11.72 -3.37
CA PRO A 161 10.15 13.03 -2.75
C PRO A 161 10.66 14.06 -3.78
N THR A 162 10.19 15.31 -3.68
CA THR A 162 10.78 16.40 -4.45
C THR A 162 12.08 16.90 -3.82
N ASN A 163 12.12 16.92 -2.51
CA ASN A 163 13.22 17.43 -1.69
C ASN A 163 13.32 16.61 -0.41
N ARG A 164 14.21 17.03 0.52
CA ARG A 164 14.33 16.43 1.84
C ARG A 164 13.14 16.70 2.77
N GLU A 165 12.21 17.56 2.38
CA GLU A 165 11.10 17.99 3.24
C GLU A 165 9.89 17.05 3.18
N TYR A 166 9.79 16.18 2.18
CA TYR A 166 8.72 15.19 2.01
C TYR A 166 7.28 15.76 2.06
N SER A 167 7.11 17.08 2.00
CA SER A 167 5.81 17.75 2.07
C SER A 167 5.13 17.91 0.71
N ASN A 168 5.93 17.99 -0.35
CA ASN A 168 5.47 18.18 -1.73
C ASN A 168 5.91 17.02 -2.64
N ASN A 169 5.61 15.79 -2.23
CA ASN A 169 5.96 14.58 -2.97
C ASN A 169 5.31 14.55 -4.36
N ILE A 170 5.82 13.67 -5.23
CA ILE A 170 5.36 13.55 -6.61
C ILE A 170 4.79 12.17 -6.92
N TYR A 171 3.86 12.14 -7.84
CA TYR A 171 3.48 10.99 -8.65
C TYR A 171 4.13 11.09 -10.03
N ALA A 172 4.80 10.03 -10.45
CA ALA A 172 5.54 10.00 -11.72
C ALA A 172 4.58 9.78 -12.89
N MET A 173 4.37 10.81 -13.69
CA MET A 173 3.58 10.75 -14.91
C MET A 173 4.39 10.14 -16.07
N TRP A 174 3.72 9.66 -17.13
CA TRP A 174 4.38 9.15 -18.33
C TRP A 174 5.19 10.24 -19.03
N ARG A 175 6.46 9.95 -19.30
CA ARG A 175 7.41 10.91 -19.92
C ARG A 175 7.04 11.23 -21.39
N PRO A 176 7.34 12.44 -21.87
CA PRO A 176 8.13 13.51 -21.24
C PRO A 176 7.34 14.45 -20.31
N SER A 177 6.15 14.05 -19.86
CA SER A 177 5.34 14.87 -18.97
C SER A 177 6.05 15.13 -17.62
N PRO A 178 5.94 16.33 -17.03
CA PRO A 178 6.38 16.56 -15.67
C PRO A 178 5.57 15.70 -14.68
N PRO A 179 6.16 15.31 -13.54
CA PRO A 179 5.41 14.63 -12.50
C PRO A 179 4.31 15.51 -11.89
N LEU A 180 3.33 14.91 -11.27
CA LEU A 180 2.28 15.59 -10.51
C LEU A 180 2.72 15.75 -9.05
N SER A 181 2.98 16.98 -8.61
CA SER A 181 3.27 17.26 -7.21
C SER A 181 2.00 17.43 -6.38
N VAL A 182 2.12 17.40 -5.04
CA VAL A 182 0.99 17.66 -4.13
C VAL A 182 0.37 19.04 -4.40
N THR A 183 1.19 20.07 -4.56
CA THR A 183 0.73 21.45 -4.83
C THR A 183 0.08 21.61 -6.21
N ASP A 184 0.63 20.93 -7.24
CA ASP A 184 -0.01 20.86 -8.55
C ASP A 184 -1.38 20.19 -8.46
N PHE A 185 -1.45 19.04 -7.78
CA PHE A 185 -2.71 18.31 -7.64
C PHE A 185 -3.77 19.10 -6.87
N ALA A 186 -3.38 19.75 -5.77
CA ALA A 186 -4.28 20.63 -5.03
C ALA A 186 -4.80 21.80 -5.89
N THR A 187 -3.97 22.33 -6.78
CA THR A 187 -4.36 23.36 -7.75
C THR A 187 -5.30 22.81 -8.81
N ASP A 188 -4.98 21.63 -9.38
CA ASP A 188 -5.80 20.99 -10.40
C ASP A 188 -7.20 20.62 -9.85
N LEU A 189 -7.31 20.24 -8.57
CA LEU A 189 -8.60 19.95 -7.91
C LEU A 189 -9.54 21.16 -7.79
N ARG A 190 -9.07 22.40 -7.96
CA ARG A 190 -9.91 23.59 -7.87
C ARG A 190 -10.99 23.66 -8.94
N VAL A 191 -10.81 22.97 -10.06
CA VAL A 191 -11.80 22.92 -11.15
C VAL A 191 -13.06 22.13 -10.76
N ILE A 192 -12.95 21.22 -9.79
CA ILE A 192 -14.09 20.46 -9.25
C ILE A 192 -14.86 21.36 -8.25
N PRO A 193 -16.19 21.46 -8.35
CA PRO A 193 -16.99 22.26 -7.39
C PRO A 193 -16.75 21.84 -5.94
N ARG A 194 -16.72 22.82 -5.02
CA ARG A 194 -16.34 22.58 -3.62
C ARG A 194 -17.28 21.66 -2.85
N ASN A 195 -18.54 21.57 -3.24
CA ASN A 195 -19.54 20.71 -2.63
C ASN A 195 -19.47 19.24 -3.10
N VAL A 196 -18.64 18.91 -4.09
CA VAL A 196 -18.46 17.54 -4.56
C VAL A 196 -17.52 16.80 -3.60
N PRO A 197 -17.97 15.68 -2.99
CA PRO A 197 -17.10 14.84 -2.20
C PRO A 197 -16.01 14.21 -3.08
N VAL A 198 -14.76 14.31 -2.64
CA VAL A 198 -13.60 13.78 -3.36
C VAL A 198 -12.91 12.74 -2.51
N TYR A 199 -12.76 11.55 -3.07
CA TYR A 199 -12.02 10.45 -2.49
C TYR A 199 -10.72 10.23 -3.28
N VAL A 200 -9.59 10.20 -2.58
CA VAL A 200 -8.27 10.03 -3.19
C VAL A 200 -7.62 8.78 -2.63
N VAL A 201 -7.26 7.83 -3.49
CA VAL A 201 -6.49 6.65 -3.09
C VAL A 201 -5.21 6.61 -3.93
N MET A 202 -4.06 6.65 -3.28
CA MET A 202 -2.76 6.65 -3.95
C MET A 202 -1.86 5.58 -3.35
N VAL A 203 -1.29 4.72 -4.21
CA VAL A 203 -0.60 3.51 -3.74
C VAL A 203 0.88 3.45 -4.12
N GLN A 204 1.42 4.53 -4.67
CA GLN A 204 2.86 4.63 -4.96
C GLN A 204 3.68 4.96 -3.69
N CYS A 205 5.00 4.75 -3.78
CA CYS A 205 5.97 5.21 -2.80
C CYS A 205 5.76 6.69 -2.45
N PHE A 206 5.96 7.06 -1.18
CA PHE A 206 5.83 8.44 -0.68
C PHE A 206 4.43 9.05 -0.84
N SER A 207 3.41 8.23 -1.07
CA SER A 207 2.03 8.68 -1.32
C SER A 207 1.45 9.50 -0.17
N GLY A 208 1.87 9.26 1.07
CA GLY A 208 1.39 9.98 2.25
C GLY A 208 1.64 11.49 2.23
N GLY A 209 2.57 12.01 1.41
CA GLY A 209 2.71 13.45 1.18
C GLY A 209 1.44 14.08 0.60
N PHE A 210 0.66 13.32 -0.17
CA PHE A 210 -0.62 13.77 -0.74
C PHE A 210 -1.74 13.90 0.30
N ALA A 211 -1.55 13.44 1.53
CA ALA A 211 -2.47 13.77 2.61
C ALA A 211 -2.54 15.29 2.89
N ASN A 212 -1.52 16.06 2.47
CA ASN A 212 -1.54 17.52 2.51
C ASN A 212 -2.61 18.17 1.60
N LEU A 213 -3.31 17.40 0.75
CA LEU A 213 -4.48 17.88 0.00
C LEU A 213 -5.61 18.41 0.90
N ILE A 214 -5.59 18.10 2.21
CA ILE A 214 -6.50 18.70 3.19
C ILE A 214 -6.23 20.20 3.42
N PHE A 215 -5.06 20.71 3.02
CA PHE A 215 -4.71 22.11 3.15
C PHE A 215 -4.94 22.86 1.83
N LYS A 216 -5.25 24.15 1.93
CA LYS A 216 -5.38 25.04 0.76
C LYS A 216 -4.06 25.09 0.00
N GLY A 217 -4.11 24.74 -1.29
CA GLY A 217 -2.93 24.66 -2.14
C GLY A 217 -2.06 23.43 -1.91
N GLY A 218 -2.43 22.50 -1.04
CA GLY A 218 -1.59 21.35 -0.69
C GLY A 218 -0.38 21.70 0.17
N GLU A 219 -0.34 22.88 0.74
CA GLU A 219 0.78 23.41 1.52
C GLU A 219 0.59 23.13 3.00
N GLU A 220 1.50 22.41 3.61
CA GLU A 220 1.51 22.16 5.04
C GLU A 220 1.61 23.49 5.79
N GLY A 221 0.64 23.77 6.64
CA GLY A 221 0.57 25.06 7.36
C GLY A 221 -0.42 26.07 6.79
N ALA A 222 -0.91 25.86 5.56
CA ALA A 222 -2.06 26.62 5.05
C ALA A 222 -3.35 26.20 5.79
N PRO A 223 -4.42 27.03 5.76
CA PRO A 223 -5.71 26.65 6.32
C PRO A 223 -6.27 25.39 5.68
N VAL A 224 -7.04 24.62 6.45
CA VAL A 224 -7.72 23.43 5.93
C VAL A 224 -8.70 23.82 4.82
N THR A 225 -8.80 22.99 3.79
CA THR A 225 -9.76 23.20 2.69
C THR A 225 -11.20 22.98 3.15
N ASP A 226 -12.13 23.70 2.56
CA ASP A 226 -13.57 23.56 2.85
C ASP A 226 -14.22 22.38 2.09
N ARG A 227 -13.44 21.68 1.27
CA ARG A 227 -13.92 20.54 0.46
C ARG A 227 -14.11 19.31 1.32
N PRO A 228 -15.22 18.55 1.15
CA PRO A 228 -15.34 17.19 1.65
C PRO A 228 -14.32 16.30 0.93
N LEU A 229 -13.20 15.99 1.60
CA LEU A 229 -12.10 15.23 1.03
C LEU A 229 -11.68 14.14 2.01
N ALA A 230 -11.61 12.90 1.51
CA ALA A 230 -10.97 11.78 2.21
C ALA A 230 -9.87 11.21 1.33
N GLY A 231 -8.72 10.93 1.94
CA GLY A 231 -7.56 10.36 1.25
C GLY A 231 -6.97 9.20 2.02
N PHE A 232 -6.60 8.14 1.27
CA PHE A 232 -5.97 6.93 1.79
C PHE A 232 -4.73 6.61 0.96
N PHE A 233 -3.62 6.41 1.63
CA PHE A 233 -2.30 6.37 1.03
C PHE A 233 -1.55 5.13 1.54
N ALA A 234 -0.91 4.38 0.63
CA ALA A 234 -0.20 3.13 0.98
C ALA A 234 1.01 3.36 1.89
N SER A 235 1.63 4.54 1.81
CA SER A 235 2.84 4.85 2.56
C SER A 235 2.74 6.18 3.29
N THR A 236 3.70 6.47 4.17
CA THR A 236 3.88 7.83 4.69
C THR A 236 4.53 8.72 3.64
N SER A 237 4.69 10.01 3.95
CA SER A 237 5.41 10.94 3.07
C SER A 237 6.91 10.60 2.92
N SER A 238 7.47 9.78 3.80
CA SER A 238 8.91 9.47 3.85
C SER A 238 9.24 7.98 3.65
N THR A 239 8.26 7.14 3.30
CA THR A 239 8.46 5.70 3.11
C THR A 239 8.06 5.23 1.72
N GLU A 240 8.69 4.16 1.27
CA GLU A 240 8.31 3.43 0.08
C GLU A 240 7.05 2.59 0.32
N ALA A 241 6.42 2.13 -0.78
CA ALA A 241 5.28 1.23 -0.78
C ALA A 241 5.59 -0.04 -1.59
N ALA A 242 4.93 -1.14 -1.25
CA ALA A 242 4.98 -2.38 -1.99
C ALA A 242 4.17 -2.32 -3.30
N GLY A 243 4.35 -3.30 -4.19
CA GLY A 243 3.47 -3.55 -5.33
C GLY A 243 4.06 -3.27 -6.73
N CYS A 244 5.31 -2.81 -6.85
CA CYS A 244 5.96 -2.61 -8.14
C CYS A 244 6.66 -3.90 -8.60
N THR A 245 5.92 -4.89 -9.12
CA THR A 245 6.48 -6.13 -9.64
C THR A 245 6.09 -6.38 -11.10
N ALA A 246 7.02 -6.93 -11.88
CA ALA A 246 6.79 -7.40 -13.23
C ALA A 246 6.12 -8.79 -13.29
N ALA A 247 6.02 -9.52 -12.18
CA ALA A 247 5.33 -10.81 -12.10
C ALA A 247 3.88 -10.67 -12.61
N ILE A 248 3.37 -11.71 -13.29
CA ILE A 248 2.03 -11.69 -13.90
C ILE A 248 0.98 -12.46 -13.10
N ASP A 249 1.37 -13.16 -12.05
CA ASP A 249 0.43 -13.95 -11.23
C ASP A 249 -0.22 -13.05 -10.17
N GLU A 250 -1.40 -12.55 -10.49
CA GLU A 250 -2.19 -11.63 -9.65
C GLU A 250 -2.59 -12.22 -8.30
N LYS A 251 -2.55 -13.54 -8.17
CA LYS A 251 -2.86 -14.23 -6.91
C LYS A 251 -1.88 -13.85 -5.79
N TYR A 252 -0.68 -13.43 -6.17
CA TYR A 252 0.41 -13.11 -5.26
C TYR A 252 0.77 -11.61 -5.25
N TYR A 253 -0.17 -10.71 -5.56
CA TYR A 253 0.08 -9.27 -5.42
C TYR A 253 -0.35 -8.75 -4.03
N PRO A 254 0.48 -8.90 -2.99
CA PRO A 254 0.23 -8.23 -1.72
C PRO A 254 0.60 -6.75 -1.88
N ASP A 255 -0.39 -5.88 -1.88
CA ASP A 255 -0.23 -4.44 -1.89
C ASP A 255 -1.44 -3.76 -1.23
N PHE A 256 -1.33 -2.48 -0.92
CA PHE A 256 -2.41 -1.70 -0.34
C PHE A 256 -3.72 -1.82 -1.14
N THR A 257 -3.66 -1.78 -2.48
CA THR A 257 -4.83 -1.90 -3.35
C THR A 257 -5.60 -3.19 -3.09
N SER A 258 -4.87 -4.30 -3.00
CA SER A 258 -5.45 -5.64 -2.78
C SER A 258 -6.21 -5.72 -1.47
N PHE A 259 -5.69 -5.14 -0.40
CA PHE A 259 -6.32 -5.22 0.93
C PHE A 259 -7.43 -4.19 1.09
N PHE A 260 -7.20 -2.94 0.69
CA PHE A 260 -8.17 -1.86 0.83
C PHE A 260 -9.44 -2.10 0.02
N PHE A 261 -9.31 -2.40 -1.26
CA PHE A 261 -10.48 -2.58 -2.12
C PHE A 261 -11.15 -3.94 -1.92
N SER A 262 -10.40 -4.98 -1.55
CA SER A 262 -11.04 -6.26 -1.21
C SER A 262 -11.88 -6.17 0.08
N ALA A 263 -11.41 -5.42 1.07
CA ALA A 263 -12.19 -5.12 2.26
C ALA A 263 -13.44 -4.32 1.90
N LEU A 264 -13.27 -3.21 1.18
CA LEU A 264 -14.35 -2.28 0.85
C LEU A 264 -15.47 -2.94 0.01
N THR A 265 -15.12 -3.84 -0.91
CA THR A 265 -16.06 -4.44 -1.86
C THR A 265 -16.42 -5.90 -1.54
N GLY A 266 -15.73 -6.53 -0.59
CA GLY A 266 -15.93 -7.92 -0.22
C GLY A 266 -15.37 -8.96 -1.21
N ARG A 267 -14.52 -8.53 -2.18
CA ARG A 267 -13.91 -9.40 -3.20
C ARG A 267 -12.44 -9.07 -3.43
N ASN A 268 -11.59 -10.10 -3.44
CA ASN A 268 -10.19 -9.95 -3.82
C ASN A 268 -9.98 -9.97 -5.35
N ARG A 269 -8.73 -9.82 -5.81
CA ARG A 269 -8.36 -9.75 -7.24
C ARG A 269 -8.79 -10.95 -8.06
N VAL A 270 -8.87 -12.13 -7.45
CA VAL A 270 -9.29 -13.38 -8.10
C VAL A 270 -10.75 -13.74 -7.82
N GLY A 271 -11.55 -12.75 -7.39
CA GLY A 271 -12.99 -12.89 -7.19
C GLY A 271 -13.40 -13.64 -5.91
N GLN A 272 -12.47 -14.03 -5.05
CA GLN A 272 -12.78 -14.73 -3.80
C GLN A 272 -13.40 -13.76 -2.78
N LYS A 273 -14.34 -14.27 -1.98
CA LYS A 273 -15.00 -13.50 -0.93
C LYS A 273 -14.01 -13.10 0.18
N VAL A 274 -14.03 -11.83 0.55
CA VAL A 274 -13.32 -11.28 1.71
C VAL A 274 -14.34 -10.88 2.76
N THR A 275 -14.06 -11.22 4.01
CA THR A 275 -14.93 -10.95 5.16
C THR A 275 -14.13 -10.40 6.33
N GLY A 276 -14.82 -9.87 7.35
CA GLY A 276 -14.17 -9.41 8.59
C GLY A 276 -13.71 -7.96 8.55
N ALA A 277 -14.16 -7.17 7.57
CA ALA A 277 -13.94 -5.72 7.53
C ALA A 277 -15.13 -4.90 8.05
N ASP A 278 -16.31 -5.49 8.18
CA ASP A 278 -17.47 -4.89 8.82
C ASP A 278 -17.30 -4.96 10.35
N PHE A 279 -16.58 -4.00 10.90
CA PHE A 279 -16.26 -3.98 12.33
C PHE A 279 -17.39 -3.45 13.21
N ARG A 280 -18.32 -2.69 12.61
CA ARG A 280 -19.53 -2.19 13.29
C ARG A 280 -20.70 -3.16 13.25
N HIS A 281 -20.59 -4.20 12.40
CA HIS A 281 -21.64 -5.20 12.16
C HIS A 281 -22.97 -4.58 11.70
N ASP A 282 -22.89 -3.52 10.89
CA ASP A 282 -24.06 -2.82 10.33
C ASP A 282 -24.38 -3.24 8.87
N GLY A 283 -23.62 -4.18 8.33
CA GLY A 283 -23.76 -4.72 6.96
C GLY A 283 -23.16 -3.82 5.88
N LYS A 284 -22.45 -2.76 6.26
CA LYS A 284 -21.75 -1.85 5.36
C LYS A 284 -20.28 -1.82 5.72
N ILE A 285 -19.45 -1.54 4.75
CA ILE A 285 -18.02 -1.34 4.98
C ILE A 285 -17.68 0.05 4.45
N THR A 286 -17.21 0.91 5.35
CA THR A 286 -16.77 2.25 5.01
C THR A 286 -15.31 2.25 4.56
N MET A 287 -14.86 3.34 3.94
CA MET A 287 -13.44 3.50 3.60
C MET A 287 -12.55 3.50 4.84
N ALA A 288 -13.03 4.04 5.96
CA ALA A 288 -12.31 3.99 7.24
C ALA A 288 -12.15 2.54 7.75
N GLU A 289 -13.21 1.73 7.69
CA GLU A 289 -13.12 0.31 8.07
C GLU A 289 -12.23 -0.50 7.12
N ALA A 290 -12.30 -0.23 5.81
CA ALA A 290 -11.39 -0.83 4.82
C ALA A 290 -9.93 -0.44 5.09
N TYR A 291 -9.68 0.79 5.53
CA TYR A 291 -8.36 1.26 5.93
C TYR A 291 -7.86 0.56 7.20
N ASP A 292 -8.68 0.46 8.24
CA ASP A 292 -8.34 -0.27 9.47
C ASP A 292 -8.07 -1.76 9.19
N TYR A 293 -8.88 -2.38 8.30
CA TYR A 293 -8.64 -3.74 7.83
C TYR A 293 -7.28 -3.87 7.12
N THR A 294 -6.93 -2.91 6.26
CA THR A 294 -5.68 -2.89 5.52
C THR A 294 -4.48 -2.75 6.45
N ILE A 295 -4.51 -1.79 7.38
CA ILE A 295 -3.46 -1.62 8.41
C ILE A 295 -3.17 -2.94 9.13
N ALA A 296 -4.23 -3.70 9.45
CA ALA A 296 -4.12 -4.93 10.23
C ALA A 296 -3.68 -6.14 9.40
N ASN A 297 -4.07 -6.23 8.13
CA ASN A 297 -4.00 -7.48 7.37
C ASN A 297 -3.00 -7.47 6.22
N ASP A 298 -2.65 -6.33 5.67
CA ASP A 298 -1.60 -6.21 4.66
C ASP A 298 -0.26 -6.73 5.23
N PRO A 299 0.37 -7.76 4.63
CA PRO A 299 1.62 -8.33 5.12
C PRO A 299 2.86 -7.54 4.71
N THR A 300 2.73 -6.53 3.86
CA THR A 300 3.85 -5.85 3.21
C THR A 300 4.55 -4.81 4.09
N ILE A 301 5.56 -4.17 3.51
CA ILE A 301 6.30 -3.05 4.12
C ILE A 301 5.49 -1.74 4.17
N ASP A 302 4.29 -1.70 3.62
CA ASP A 302 3.45 -0.51 3.58
C ASP A 302 3.20 0.06 4.98
N ILE A 303 3.30 1.36 5.11
CA ILE A 303 2.96 2.11 6.32
C ILE A 303 1.88 3.12 5.95
N PRO A 304 0.62 2.66 5.87
CA PRO A 304 -0.46 3.52 5.39
C PRO A 304 -0.69 4.76 6.23
N THR A 305 -1.19 5.81 5.59
CA THR A 305 -1.68 7.02 6.25
C THR A 305 -2.99 7.47 5.60
N CYS A 306 -3.75 8.31 6.29
CA CYS A 306 -4.98 8.89 5.77
C CYS A 306 -5.06 10.39 6.10
N THR A 307 -6.08 11.06 5.59
CA THR A 307 -6.27 12.50 5.77
C THR A 307 -6.48 12.89 7.23
N SER A 308 -7.23 12.12 8.00
CA SER A 308 -7.45 12.38 9.44
C SER A 308 -6.16 12.21 10.25
N ASP A 309 -5.30 11.23 9.91
CA ASP A 309 -3.99 11.04 10.56
C ASP A 309 -3.07 12.25 10.31
N MET A 310 -3.05 12.80 9.10
CA MET A 310 -2.32 14.02 8.78
C MET A 310 -2.84 15.22 9.58
N PHE A 311 -4.18 15.39 9.63
CA PHE A 311 -4.82 16.45 10.39
C PHE A 311 -4.43 16.41 11.87
N LEU A 312 -4.54 15.25 12.51
CA LEU A 312 -4.20 15.07 13.92
C LEU A 312 -2.76 15.44 14.21
N ARG A 313 -1.82 14.99 13.39
CA ARG A 313 -0.40 15.29 13.56
C ARG A 313 -0.07 16.77 13.40
N ARG A 314 -0.87 17.49 12.64
CA ARG A 314 -0.67 18.93 12.41
C ARG A 314 -1.31 19.80 13.50
N PHE A 315 -2.51 19.48 13.93
CA PHE A 315 -3.32 20.35 14.78
C PHE A 315 -3.31 19.98 16.26
N VAL A 316 -2.87 18.77 16.61
CA VAL A 316 -2.81 18.35 18.01
C VAL A 316 -1.37 18.41 18.49
N PRO A 317 -0.98 19.43 19.27
CA PRO A 317 0.36 19.48 19.83
C PRO A 317 0.58 18.28 20.75
N ASP A 318 1.59 17.51 20.49
CA ASP A 318 2.02 16.46 21.39
C ASP A 318 3.53 16.50 21.58
N ARG A 319 3.97 15.97 22.72
CA ARG A 319 5.35 15.56 22.93
C ARG A 319 5.39 14.05 22.81
N ASP A 320 6.40 13.50 22.18
CA ASP A 320 6.56 12.04 22.12
C ASP A 320 6.48 11.39 23.51
N SER A 321 6.91 12.09 24.56
CA SER A 321 6.78 11.68 25.95
C SER A 321 5.34 11.43 26.40
N ASP A 322 4.35 12.12 25.84
CA ASP A 322 2.94 12.02 26.27
C ASP A 322 2.37 10.61 25.99
N VAL A 323 2.90 9.95 24.99
CA VAL A 323 2.43 8.63 24.52
C VAL A 323 3.22 7.48 25.15
N PHE A 324 4.47 7.71 25.59
CA PHE A 324 5.39 6.66 26.05
C PHE A 324 4.86 5.81 27.21
N MET A 325 4.18 6.43 28.15
CA MET A 325 3.72 5.77 29.37
C MET A 325 2.23 5.42 29.37
N LEU A 326 1.52 5.66 28.24
CA LEU A 326 0.10 5.34 28.16
C LEU A 326 -0.14 3.84 28.22
N PRO A 327 -1.04 3.38 29.10
CA PRO A 327 -1.46 1.97 29.11
C PRO A 327 -2.26 1.64 27.85
N ARG A 328 -1.95 0.51 27.22
CA ARG A 328 -2.67 0.08 25.99
C ARG A 328 -4.19 -0.03 26.20
N ILE A 329 -4.63 -0.47 27.39
CA ILE A 329 -6.04 -0.64 27.72
C ILE A 329 -6.80 0.69 27.68
N LEU A 330 -6.15 1.75 28.14
CA LEU A 330 -6.72 3.10 28.15
C LEU A 330 -6.90 3.62 26.71
N VAL A 331 -5.86 3.52 25.85
CA VAL A 331 -5.98 3.96 24.46
C VAL A 331 -6.99 3.13 23.67
N LYS A 332 -7.06 1.83 23.91
CA LYS A 332 -8.09 0.96 23.32
C LYS A 332 -9.52 1.35 23.69
N SER A 333 -9.74 1.93 24.86
CA SER A 333 -11.08 2.38 25.26
C SER A 333 -11.55 3.62 24.50
N TRP A 334 -10.66 4.31 23.79
CA TRP A 334 -10.97 5.48 22.97
C TRP A 334 -11.08 5.14 21.47
N ALA A 335 -10.68 3.91 21.10
CA ALA A 335 -10.63 3.47 19.71
C ALA A 335 -12.04 3.24 19.12
N THR A 336 -12.21 3.53 17.83
CA THR A 336 -13.37 3.05 17.07
C THR A 336 -13.36 1.52 16.98
N PRO A 337 -14.48 0.86 16.63
CA PRO A 337 -14.52 -0.60 16.48
C PRO A 337 -13.45 -1.13 15.50
N GLY A 338 -13.23 -0.46 14.37
CA GLY A 338 -12.21 -0.82 13.38
C GLY A 338 -10.79 -0.66 13.92
N GLN A 339 -10.49 0.50 14.53
CA GLN A 339 -9.19 0.75 15.16
C GLN A 339 -8.90 -0.25 16.30
N LEU A 340 -9.89 -0.58 17.12
CA LEU A 340 -9.75 -1.59 18.19
C LEU A 340 -9.43 -2.97 17.62
N ALA A 341 -10.14 -3.38 16.56
CA ALA A 341 -9.89 -4.63 15.88
C ALA A 341 -8.49 -4.67 15.27
N ALA A 342 -8.08 -3.58 14.59
CA ALA A 342 -6.75 -3.45 14.00
C ALA A 342 -5.63 -3.54 15.05
N LEU A 343 -5.75 -2.82 16.18
CA LEU A 343 -4.79 -2.93 17.28
C LEU A 343 -4.69 -4.36 17.81
N ASN A 344 -5.84 -5.06 18.00
CA ASN A 344 -5.87 -6.43 18.49
C ASN A 344 -5.20 -7.43 17.52
N ILE A 345 -5.40 -7.24 16.21
CA ILE A 345 -4.78 -8.09 15.18
C ILE A 345 -3.27 -7.83 15.14
N LEU A 346 -2.86 -6.57 15.14
CA LEU A 346 -1.44 -6.19 15.12
C LEU A 346 -0.72 -6.70 16.37
N GLU A 347 -1.30 -6.58 17.57
CA GLU A 347 -0.71 -7.13 18.80
C GLU A 347 -0.43 -8.63 18.69
N ARG A 348 -1.36 -9.40 18.13
CA ARG A 348 -1.14 -10.85 17.90
C ARG A 348 -0.02 -11.11 16.89
N LYS A 349 0.00 -10.34 15.77
CA LYS A 349 1.02 -10.51 14.71
C LYS A 349 2.44 -10.17 15.18
N ILE A 350 2.58 -9.13 16.03
CA ILE A 350 3.88 -8.71 16.58
C ILE A 350 4.25 -9.42 17.89
N GLY A 351 3.34 -10.26 18.43
CA GLY A 351 3.56 -10.97 19.70
C GLY A 351 3.62 -10.05 20.91
N PHE A 352 2.92 -8.91 20.88
CA PHE A 352 2.97 -7.92 21.98
C PHE A 352 1.85 -8.12 23.00
N HIS A 353 2.25 -8.24 24.27
CA HIS A 353 1.32 -8.40 25.40
C HIS A 353 1.59 -7.42 26.56
N GLY A 354 2.53 -6.50 26.38
CA GLY A 354 2.96 -5.55 27.40
C GLY A 354 1.90 -4.50 27.76
N LYS A 355 2.08 -3.83 28.91
CA LYS A 355 1.16 -2.77 29.40
C LYS A 355 1.38 -1.46 28.65
N HIS A 356 2.63 -1.10 28.37
CA HIS A 356 3.07 0.16 27.78
C HIS A 356 3.70 -0.10 26.41
N PRO A 357 2.91 -0.07 25.32
CA PRO A 357 3.39 -0.53 24.00
C PRO A 357 4.44 0.39 23.39
N VAL A 358 4.29 1.71 23.53
CA VAL A 358 5.20 2.65 22.86
C VAL A 358 6.63 2.47 23.39
N THR A 359 6.82 2.46 24.71
CA THR A 359 8.16 2.24 25.30
C THR A 359 8.76 0.90 24.89
N ALA A 360 7.95 -0.18 24.97
CA ALA A 360 8.43 -1.52 24.65
C ALA A 360 8.79 -1.67 23.16
N LEU A 361 7.94 -1.23 22.26
CA LEU A 361 8.17 -1.35 20.82
C LEU A 361 9.26 -0.38 20.33
N TYR A 362 9.36 0.83 20.90
CA TYR A 362 10.46 1.74 20.63
C TYR A 362 11.81 1.10 20.97
N ASN A 363 11.93 0.50 22.15
CA ASN A 363 13.14 -0.21 22.54
C ASN A 363 13.43 -1.40 21.60
N MET A 364 12.42 -2.13 21.18
CA MET A 364 12.59 -3.22 20.19
C MET A 364 13.05 -2.70 18.84
N MET A 365 12.54 -1.56 18.38
CA MET A 365 12.93 -0.93 17.11
C MET A 365 14.34 -0.33 17.15
N THR A 366 14.75 0.27 18.27
CA THR A 366 16.11 0.80 18.44
C THR A 366 17.17 -0.30 18.54
N THR A 367 16.81 -1.47 19.05
CA THR A 367 17.69 -2.65 19.01
C THR A 367 17.75 -3.30 17.62
N LEU A 368 16.72 -3.16 16.81
CA LEU A 368 16.69 -3.58 15.41
C LEU A 368 17.29 -2.53 14.45
N LYS A 369 18.34 -1.82 14.87
CA LYS A 369 19.08 -0.80 14.10
C LYS A 369 18.74 -0.83 12.60
N SER A 370 17.88 0.05 12.13
CA SER A 370 17.52 0.28 10.71
C SER A 370 17.05 -0.97 9.90
N PRO A 371 15.99 -0.91 9.11
CA PRO A 371 15.55 -2.02 8.23
C PRO A 371 16.61 -2.43 7.20
N THR A 372 17.64 -1.59 6.98
CA THR A 372 18.78 -1.87 6.10
C THR A 372 19.93 -2.61 6.78
N MET A 373 19.88 -2.84 8.11
CA MET A 373 20.92 -3.61 8.79
C MET A 373 20.63 -5.10 8.68
N PRO A 374 21.57 -5.90 8.15
CA PRO A 374 21.39 -7.34 8.11
C PRO A 374 21.26 -7.88 9.54
N VAL A 375 20.10 -8.47 9.83
CA VAL A 375 19.88 -9.27 11.04
C VAL A 375 21.01 -10.32 11.12
N ILE A 376 21.47 -10.62 12.33
CA ILE A 376 22.55 -11.64 12.53
C ILE A 376 22.25 -12.94 11.77
N GLY A 377 20.97 -13.33 11.64
CA GLY A 377 20.50 -14.44 10.83
C GLY A 377 20.84 -14.28 9.34
N VAL A 378 20.61 -13.12 8.74
CA VAL A 378 20.88 -12.84 7.32
C VAL A 378 22.37 -13.03 7.01
N ARG A 379 23.29 -12.51 7.83
CA ARG A 379 24.73 -12.71 7.63
C ARG A 379 25.15 -14.18 7.67
N LYS A 380 24.52 -14.98 8.53
CA LYS A 380 24.80 -16.41 8.63
C LYS A 380 24.28 -17.15 7.40
N THR A 381 23.10 -16.78 6.93
CA THR A 381 22.47 -17.36 5.74
C THR A 381 23.23 -16.98 4.47
N VAL A 382 23.63 -15.71 4.30
CA VAL A 382 24.48 -15.27 3.18
C VAL A 382 25.80 -16.06 3.15
N LYS A 383 26.51 -16.22 4.28
CA LYS A 383 27.74 -17.02 4.34
C LYS A 383 27.49 -18.49 3.98
N ARG A 384 26.35 -19.05 4.36
CA ARG A 384 25.97 -20.42 4.00
C ARG A 384 25.71 -20.53 2.50
N PHE A 385 24.98 -19.57 1.93
CA PHE A 385 24.73 -19.49 0.49
C PHE A 385 26.04 -19.40 -0.30
N ASP A 386 26.92 -18.46 0.06
CA ASP A 386 28.24 -18.30 -0.58
C ASP A 386 29.05 -19.58 -0.54
N GLY A 387 29.04 -20.28 0.59
CA GLY A 387 29.74 -21.57 0.73
C GLY A 387 29.18 -22.66 -0.18
N LEU A 388 27.86 -22.78 -0.26
CA LEU A 388 27.18 -23.74 -1.13
C LEU A 388 27.43 -23.42 -2.61
N ALA A 389 27.22 -22.16 -3.02
CA ALA A 389 27.45 -21.71 -4.39
C ALA A 389 28.91 -21.93 -4.84
N SER A 390 29.88 -21.62 -3.97
CA SER A 390 31.31 -21.84 -4.23
C SER A 390 31.62 -23.33 -4.43
N ASN A 391 31.08 -24.21 -3.59
CA ASN A 391 31.30 -25.65 -3.71
C ASN A 391 30.74 -26.19 -5.03
N GLU A 392 29.53 -25.81 -5.39
CA GLU A 392 28.89 -26.21 -6.64
C GLU A 392 29.63 -25.64 -7.86
N PHE A 393 30.12 -24.40 -7.80
CA PHE A 393 30.95 -23.85 -8.87
C PHE A 393 32.26 -24.60 -9.05
N GLN A 394 32.92 -25.00 -7.97
CA GLN A 394 34.13 -25.84 -8.06
C GLN A 394 33.81 -27.20 -8.68
N MET A 395 32.71 -27.83 -8.31
CA MET A 395 32.25 -29.08 -8.92
C MET A 395 32.04 -28.92 -10.43
N LEU A 396 31.32 -27.84 -10.82
CA LEU A 396 31.09 -27.54 -12.25
C LEU A 396 32.40 -27.27 -13.01
N ARG A 397 33.33 -26.53 -12.41
CA ARG A 397 34.68 -26.30 -13.01
C ARG A 397 35.47 -27.59 -13.23
N HIS A 398 35.44 -28.50 -12.26
CA HIS A 398 36.10 -29.78 -12.39
C HIS A 398 35.46 -30.62 -13.51
N ARG A 399 34.14 -30.63 -13.61
CA ARG A 399 33.39 -31.37 -14.62
C ARG A 399 33.47 -30.74 -16.02
N PHE A 400 33.57 -29.42 -16.10
CA PHE A 400 33.63 -28.63 -17.33
C PHE A 400 34.82 -27.65 -17.34
N PRO A 401 36.06 -28.15 -17.55
CA PRO A 401 37.29 -27.35 -17.36
C PRO A 401 37.40 -26.09 -18.23
N GLY A 402 36.56 -25.98 -19.25
CA GLY A 402 36.51 -24.77 -20.11
C GLY A 402 35.80 -23.54 -19.49
N LEU A 403 35.11 -23.67 -18.35
CA LEU A 403 34.32 -22.58 -17.73
C LEU A 403 35.17 -21.35 -17.38
N THR A 404 36.45 -21.54 -17.01
CA THR A 404 37.39 -20.46 -16.68
C THR A 404 38.38 -20.14 -17.80
N SER A 405 38.11 -20.59 -19.02
CA SER A 405 38.99 -20.37 -20.17
C SER A 405 38.97 -18.86 -20.58
N LYS A 406 40.17 -18.32 -20.88
CA LYS A 406 40.31 -16.97 -21.48
C LYS A 406 39.79 -16.94 -22.91
N ASN A 407 39.70 -18.09 -23.60
CA ASN A 407 39.12 -18.18 -24.93
C ASN A 407 37.59 -18.22 -24.84
N ASP A 408 36.93 -17.19 -25.40
CA ASP A 408 35.48 -16.99 -25.32
C ASP A 408 34.67 -18.13 -25.97
N ALA A 409 35.09 -18.67 -27.09
CA ALA A 409 34.41 -19.78 -27.74
C ALA A 409 34.43 -21.04 -26.87
N ARG A 410 35.59 -21.34 -26.26
CA ARG A 410 35.75 -22.48 -25.34
C ARG A 410 34.94 -22.27 -24.07
N ARG A 411 34.91 -21.03 -23.52
CA ARG A 411 34.12 -20.71 -22.33
C ARG A 411 32.61 -20.86 -22.63
N ARG A 412 32.08 -20.25 -23.71
CA ARG A 412 30.68 -20.41 -24.14
C ARG A 412 30.27 -21.87 -24.32
N SER A 413 31.12 -22.68 -24.98
CA SER A 413 30.84 -24.11 -25.16
C SER A 413 30.82 -24.88 -23.84
N ALA A 414 31.68 -24.54 -22.89
CA ALA A 414 31.68 -25.16 -21.57
C ALA A 414 30.47 -24.74 -20.73
N THR A 415 30.08 -23.44 -20.79
CA THR A 415 28.86 -22.92 -20.14
C THR A 415 27.61 -23.63 -20.65
N ALA A 416 27.45 -23.76 -21.97
CA ALA A 416 26.30 -24.44 -22.55
C ALA A 416 26.19 -25.92 -22.07
N ARG A 417 27.33 -26.63 -21.95
CA ARG A 417 27.34 -28.00 -21.41
C ARG A 417 27.02 -28.03 -19.90
N ALA A 418 27.50 -27.04 -19.14
CA ALA A 418 27.22 -26.97 -17.71
C ALA A 418 25.73 -26.70 -17.47
N VAL A 419 25.13 -25.76 -18.22
CA VAL A 419 23.68 -25.47 -18.15
C VAL A 419 22.85 -26.71 -18.53
N ALA A 420 23.18 -27.38 -19.62
CA ALA A 420 22.48 -28.61 -20.02
C ALA A 420 22.61 -29.72 -18.97
N TRP A 421 23.74 -29.79 -18.27
CA TRP A 421 23.89 -30.71 -17.14
C TRP A 421 23.03 -30.32 -15.96
N ILE A 422 22.98 -29.01 -15.59
CA ILE A 422 22.12 -28.48 -14.52
C ILE A 422 20.66 -28.75 -14.87
N GLU A 423 20.22 -28.50 -16.09
CA GLU A 423 18.85 -28.76 -16.54
C GLU A 423 18.44 -30.22 -16.31
N LYS A 424 19.32 -31.17 -16.70
CA LYS A 424 19.09 -32.58 -16.50
C LYS A 424 19.10 -33.00 -15.03
N ASN A 425 19.87 -32.32 -14.19
CA ASN A 425 20.05 -32.62 -12.76
C ASN A 425 19.42 -31.56 -11.86
N TYR A 426 18.45 -30.81 -12.36
CA TYR A 426 17.90 -29.65 -11.66
C TYR A 426 17.37 -29.96 -10.25
N HIS A 427 16.85 -31.18 -10.06
CA HIS A 427 16.32 -31.64 -8.77
C HIS A 427 17.39 -32.30 -7.86
N ASP A 428 18.66 -32.24 -8.24
CA ASP A 428 19.73 -32.68 -7.38
C ASP A 428 19.74 -31.94 -6.04
N SER A 429 20.01 -32.66 -4.96
CA SER A 429 19.90 -32.12 -3.60
C SER A 429 20.87 -30.97 -3.32
N ALA A 430 22.06 -30.98 -3.91
CA ALA A 430 23.08 -29.96 -3.74
C ALA A 430 22.70 -28.67 -4.51
N LEU A 431 22.25 -28.82 -5.77
CA LEU A 431 21.74 -27.70 -6.57
C LEU A 431 20.51 -27.03 -5.90
N GLN A 432 19.57 -27.83 -5.39
CA GLN A 432 18.41 -27.35 -4.66
C GLN A 432 18.78 -26.72 -3.31
N ALA A 433 19.92 -27.14 -2.70
CA ALA A 433 20.39 -26.49 -1.47
C ALA A 433 20.90 -25.05 -1.73
N VAL A 434 21.53 -24.79 -2.88
CA VAL A 434 21.92 -23.43 -3.29
C VAL A 434 20.67 -22.55 -3.44
N LEU A 435 19.65 -23.00 -4.18
CA LEU A 435 18.40 -22.26 -4.37
C LEU A 435 17.69 -21.97 -3.04
N ARG A 436 17.56 -22.98 -2.18
CA ARG A 436 16.94 -22.76 -0.86
C ARG A 436 17.72 -21.75 -0.02
N ALA A 437 19.03 -21.80 -0.02
CA ALA A 437 19.86 -20.88 0.76
C ALA A 437 19.82 -19.45 0.22
N SER A 438 19.70 -19.25 -1.10
CA SER A 438 19.55 -17.94 -1.71
C SER A 438 18.21 -17.30 -1.32
N HIS A 439 17.10 -18.01 -1.49
CA HIS A 439 15.77 -17.52 -1.12
C HIS A 439 15.58 -17.34 0.39
N GLU A 440 16.25 -18.14 1.22
CA GLU A 440 16.18 -17.98 2.69
C GLU A 440 16.74 -16.64 3.16
N GLY A 441 17.79 -16.13 2.51
CA GLY A 441 18.37 -14.82 2.82
C GLY A 441 17.43 -13.67 2.50
N ASP A 442 16.84 -13.72 1.32
CA ASP A 442 15.88 -12.71 0.85
C ASP A 442 14.61 -12.72 1.72
N ASN A 443 14.03 -13.89 1.98
CA ASN A 443 12.87 -14.06 2.84
C ASN A 443 13.10 -13.55 4.27
N LEU A 444 14.29 -13.75 4.84
CA LEU A 444 14.60 -13.24 6.19
C LEU A 444 14.67 -11.71 6.22
N GLN A 445 15.21 -11.09 5.17
CA GLN A 445 15.28 -9.63 5.08
C GLN A 445 13.88 -9.03 4.87
N GLU A 446 13.08 -9.60 3.98
CA GLU A 446 11.70 -9.24 3.73
C GLU A 446 10.86 -9.37 5.01
N THR A 447 10.90 -10.53 5.68
CA THR A 447 10.21 -10.76 6.96
C THR A 447 10.62 -9.75 8.04
N ALA A 448 11.89 -9.34 8.10
CA ALA A 448 12.34 -8.34 9.06
C ALA A 448 11.76 -6.95 8.77
N ALA A 449 11.69 -6.56 7.48
CA ALA A 449 11.10 -5.30 7.04
C ALA A 449 9.59 -5.28 7.29
N GLU A 450 8.88 -6.37 7.00
CA GLU A 450 7.46 -6.54 7.29
C GLU A 450 7.17 -6.45 8.78
N GLN A 451 7.96 -7.13 9.60
CA GLN A 451 7.83 -7.08 11.07
C GLN A 451 8.10 -5.68 11.62
N PHE A 452 9.02 -4.94 11.02
CA PHE A 452 9.24 -3.53 11.35
C PHE A 452 8.00 -2.70 10.97
N ALA A 453 7.47 -2.87 9.76
CA ALA A 453 6.28 -2.16 9.29
C ALA A 453 5.07 -2.41 10.20
N LEU A 454 4.80 -3.66 10.61
CA LEU A 454 3.72 -3.99 11.53
C LEU A 454 3.84 -3.24 12.88
N ARG A 455 5.06 -3.11 13.43
CA ARG A 455 5.29 -2.35 14.66
C ARG A 455 5.05 -0.86 14.47
N VAL A 456 5.51 -0.31 13.34
CA VAL A 456 5.29 1.10 13.00
C VAL A 456 3.80 1.38 12.81
N ARG A 457 3.06 0.51 12.11
CA ARG A 457 1.59 0.62 11.95
C ARG A 457 0.89 0.64 13.29
N TYR A 458 1.26 -0.27 14.19
CA TYR A 458 0.70 -0.31 15.55
C TYR A 458 0.94 1.00 16.30
N LEU A 459 2.19 1.50 16.31
CA LEU A 459 2.54 2.73 17.00
C LEU A 459 1.85 3.95 16.41
N ARG A 460 1.73 4.01 15.08
CA ARG A 460 1.03 5.10 14.39
C ARG A 460 -0.45 5.11 14.71
N LEU A 461 -1.11 3.96 14.62
CA LEU A 461 -2.53 3.82 14.97
C LEU A 461 -2.78 4.15 16.44
N PHE A 462 -1.95 3.63 17.34
CA PHE A 462 -2.02 3.92 18.76
C PHE A 462 -1.91 5.43 19.04
N LYS A 463 -0.95 6.10 18.39
CA LYS A 463 -0.75 7.55 18.50
C LYS A 463 -1.95 8.32 17.92
N SER A 464 -2.48 7.91 16.77
CA SER A 464 -3.63 8.57 16.15
C SER A 464 -4.89 8.51 17.01
N ILE A 465 -5.16 7.38 17.67
CA ILE A 465 -6.26 7.25 18.64
C ILE A 465 -6.07 8.20 19.82
N PHE A 466 -4.86 8.27 20.37
CA PHE A 466 -4.54 9.20 21.46
C PHE A 466 -4.73 10.66 21.05
N LEU A 467 -4.22 11.05 19.87
CA LEU A 467 -4.35 12.42 19.38
C LEU A 467 -5.80 12.80 19.13
N ALA A 468 -6.61 11.89 18.58
CA ALA A 468 -8.05 12.11 18.38
C ALA A 468 -8.76 12.33 19.73
N HIS A 469 -8.48 11.49 20.73
CA HIS A 469 -9.01 11.65 22.07
C HIS A 469 -8.59 13.01 22.67
N LYS A 470 -7.29 13.35 22.60
CA LYS A 470 -6.77 14.63 23.11
C LYS A 470 -7.43 15.81 22.43
N LEU A 471 -7.61 15.79 21.10
CA LEU A 471 -8.30 16.81 20.34
C LEU A 471 -9.73 17.03 20.87
N MET A 472 -10.48 15.97 21.08
CA MET A 472 -11.86 16.05 21.55
C MET A 472 -11.98 16.53 23.00
N GLN A 473 -10.92 16.39 23.81
CA GLN A 473 -10.92 16.87 25.20
C GLN A 473 -10.46 18.32 25.35
N THR A 474 -9.47 18.73 24.58
CA THR A 474 -8.74 19.99 24.82
C THR A 474 -8.56 20.85 23.57
N GLY A 475 -9.07 20.42 22.40
CA GLY A 475 -8.95 21.15 21.15
C GLY A 475 -9.91 22.34 21.04
N GLU A 476 -9.55 23.31 20.23
CA GLU A 476 -10.44 24.42 19.86
C GLU A 476 -11.68 23.90 19.10
N PRO A 477 -12.89 24.44 19.36
CA PRO A 477 -14.13 23.97 18.74
C PRO A 477 -14.11 23.90 17.22
N ASP A 478 -13.48 24.86 16.55
CA ASP A 478 -13.37 24.90 15.09
C ASP A 478 -12.47 23.76 14.57
N VAL A 479 -11.39 23.44 15.28
CA VAL A 479 -10.49 22.34 14.93
C VAL A 479 -11.20 20.99 15.15
N GLN A 480 -11.98 20.85 16.23
CA GLN A 480 -12.80 19.67 16.48
C GLN A 480 -13.85 19.47 15.39
N ALA A 481 -14.55 20.54 15.01
CA ALA A 481 -15.56 20.50 13.95
C ALA A 481 -14.95 20.07 12.59
N ARG A 482 -13.78 20.60 12.22
CA ARG A 482 -13.08 20.21 10.99
C ARG A 482 -12.59 18.79 11.02
N PHE A 483 -12.11 18.30 12.14
CA PHE A 483 -11.76 16.90 12.31
C PHE A 483 -12.97 15.97 12.13
N ALA A 484 -14.12 16.34 12.72
CA ALA A 484 -15.36 15.59 12.58
C ALA A 484 -15.84 15.51 11.11
N GLU A 485 -15.67 16.59 10.33
CA GLU A 485 -15.97 16.60 8.89
C GLU A 485 -15.06 15.63 8.10
N LEU A 486 -13.76 15.62 8.41
CA LEU A 486 -12.82 14.66 7.79
C LEU A 486 -13.19 13.22 8.13
N MET A 487 -13.44 12.92 9.40
CA MET A 487 -13.87 11.59 9.84
C MET A 487 -15.16 11.15 9.15
N LYS A 488 -16.14 12.07 8.99
CA LYS A 488 -17.37 11.79 8.24
C LYS A 488 -17.10 11.48 6.77
N ALA A 489 -16.15 12.17 6.14
CA ALA A 489 -15.77 11.89 4.75
C ALA A 489 -15.07 10.53 4.61
N GLU A 490 -14.17 10.19 5.54
CA GLU A 490 -13.50 8.88 5.57
C GLU A 490 -14.47 7.73 5.90
N ASP A 491 -15.52 8.00 6.69
CA ASP A 491 -16.55 7.02 7.05
C ASP A 491 -17.66 6.87 5.99
N SER A 492 -17.36 7.16 4.74
CA SER A 492 -18.30 7.01 3.62
C SER A 492 -18.12 5.68 2.89
N THR A 493 -19.15 5.29 2.13
CA THR A 493 -19.22 4.06 1.34
C THR A 493 -19.43 4.38 -0.15
N PRO A 494 -18.42 4.91 -0.86
CA PRO A 494 -18.58 5.30 -2.26
C PRO A 494 -18.76 4.10 -3.21
N LEU A 495 -18.30 2.93 -2.82
CA LEU A 495 -18.41 1.69 -3.57
C LEU A 495 -19.37 0.74 -2.85
N PRO A 496 -20.43 0.25 -3.51
CA PRO A 496 -21.27 -0.79 -2.95
C PRO A 496 -20.48 -2.11 -2.88
N PRO A 497 -20.91 -3.08 -2.04
CA PRO A 497 -20.40 -4.43 -2.13
C PRO A 497 -20.52 -4.96 -3.56
N ALA A 498 -19.49 -5.62 -4.07
CA ALA A 498 -19.47 -6.14 -5.43
C ALA A 498 -20.57 -7.19 -5.60
N ALA A 499 -21.70 -6.77 -6.13
CA ALA A 499 -22.80 -7.65 -6.50
C ALA A 499 -22.48 -8.27 -7.88
N GLY A 500 -22.33 -9.60 -7.93
CA GLY A 500 -22.26 -10.34 -9.19
C GLY A 500 -20.91 -10.28 -9.90
N TRP A 501 -19.84 -10.63 -9.19
CA TRP A 501 -18.58 -10.98 -9.84
C TRP A 501 -18.81 -12.21 -10.74
N ALA A 502 -18.93 -12.01 -12.04
CA ALA A 502 -18.74 -13.11 -12.98
C ALA A 502 -17.27 -13.55 -12.84
N GLU A 503 -17.03 -14.84 -12.57
CA GLU A 503 -15.66 -15.36 -12.52
C GLU A 503 -14.91 -14.89 -13.77
N PRO A 504 -13.68 -14.36 -13.63
CA PRO A 504 -12.90 -14.03 -14.80
C PRO A 504 -12.78 -15.34 -15.60
N GLN A 505 -13.28 -15.34 -16.81
CA GLN A 505 -13.02 -16.43 -17.74
C GLN A 505 -11.50 -16.53 -17.79
N THR A 506 -10.96 -17.63 -17.29
CA THR A 506 -9.56 -17.99 -17.43
C THR A 506 -9.23 -17.82 -18.90
N ALA A 507 -8.55 -16.73 -19.25
CA ALA A 507 -8.03 -16.55 -20.58
C ALA A 507 -7.09 -17.74 -20.82
N THR A 508 -7.61 -18.72 -21.53
CA THR A 508 -6.82 -19.84 -22.03
C THR A 508 -5.77 -19.22 -22.91
N LEU A 509 -4.55 -19.12 -22.40
CA LEU A 509 -3.39 -18.77 -23.20
C LEU A 509 -3.27 -19.85 -24.27
N THR A 510 -3.89 -19.62 -25.42
CA THR A 510 -3.55 -20.35 -26.64
C THR A 510 -2.10 -20.05 -26.96
N ARG A 511 -1.34 -21.12 -27.06
CA ARG A 511 0.10 -21.23 -27.33
C ARG A 511 0.56 -20.41 -28.55
#